data_3ac48c7b78ebfe6e64574cc7748055b8
#
_entry.id   3ac48c7b78ebfe6e64574cc7748055b8
#
_cell.length_a   1.000
_cell.length_b   1.000
_cell.length_c   1.000
_cell.angle_alpha   90.00
_cell.angle_beta   90.00
_cell.angle_gamma   90.00
#
_symmetry.space_group_name_H-M   'P 1'
#
loop_
_entity.id
_entity.type
_entity.pdbx_description
1 polymer ?
#
loop_
_entity_poly.entity_id
_entity_poly.type
_entity_poly.pdbx_seq_one_letter_code
_entity_poly.pdbx_strand_id
1 'polypeptide(L)'
;MDLTTRVNLVRNLLKTKELPVKTGARLLDINRTSIYYNGTPVSQEELDCKTIIDRLHTDNPAWGARQMSSQLKMRGHKVGRRKARRYMTEMGINPIYPKMNLSKRMQQAKVCPYLLRNAVIDRPNQAWSIDITYIPIKRGFLYLTAVIDWYSRCIVGWEVDDTLDTRMVINALKKAFKTAKPVILNSDQGCQFTSNEYMNFLKENQIRQSMDGKSRWADNIMIERWFRSFKYEEAYLTQYANIREARKAIGKYIHTYNFERCHSAINNQTPASYYLSLIHISEPTRPRLI
;
A
#
# COMPACT_ATOMS: atom_id res chain seq x y z
N MET A 1 33.69 29.78 -7.37
CA MET A 1 34.87 29.30 -6.63
C MET A 1 34.39 28.85 -5.25
N ASP A 2 34.69 27.64 -4.82
CA ASP A 2 34.24 27.13 -3.51
C ASP A 2 35.07 27.74 -2.37
N LEU A 3 34.58 27.59 -1.11
CA LEU A 3 35.24 28.16 0.08
C LEU A 3 36.65 27.63 0.26
N THR A 4 36.89 26.35 0.02
CA THR A 4 38.19 25.69 0.19
C THR A 4 39.22 26.25 -0.76
N THR A 5 38.86 26.44 -2.02
CA THR A 5 39.71 27.01 -3.04
C THR A 5 40.08 28.46 -2.71
N ARG A 6 39.10 29.30 -2.26
CA ARG A 6 39.33 30.66 -1.80
C ARG A 6 40.29 30.76 -0.63
N VAL A 7 40.10 29.91 0.39
CA VAL A 7 40.98 29.83 1.56
C VAL A 7 42.41 29.44 1.19
N ASN A 8 42.58 28.44 0.31
CA ASN A 8 43.90 27.99 -0.14
C ASN A 8 44.61 29.09 -0.96
N LEU A 9 43.89 29.85 -1.75
CA LEU A 9 44.46 30.96 -2.52
C LEU A 9 45.01 32.05 -1.58
N VAL A 10 44.25 32.45 -0.52
CA VAL A 10 44.73 33.39 0.48
C VAL A 10 45.93 32.84 1.25
N ARG A 11 45.94 31.55 1.62
CA ARG A 11 47.08 30.92 2.29
C ARG A 11 48.34 30.93 1.44
N ASN A 12 48.23 30.75 0.13
CA ASN A 12 49.36 30.80 -0.79
C ASN A 12 49.89 32.25 -0.93
N LEU A 13 49.00 33.24 -1.09
CA LEU A 13 49.36 34.65 -1.15
C LEU A 13 50.04 35.17 0.15
N LEU A 14 49.70 34.57 1.29
CA LEU A 14 50.39 34.81 2.55
C LEU A 14 51.79 34.25 2.59
N LYS A 15 52.03 33.08 2.02
CA LYS A 15 53.37 32.45 1.97
C LYS A 15 54.34 33.27 1.10
N THR A 16 53.81 33.90 0.03
CA THR A 16 54.60 34.75 -0.86
C THR A 16 54.75 36.17 -0.34
N LYS A 17 54.13 36.54 0.79
CA LYS A 17 54.09 37.86 1.40
C LYS A 17 53.54 38.99 0.49
N GLU A 18 52.77 38.62 -0.52
CA GLU A 18 52.21 39.58 -1.51
C GLU A 18 51.02 40.39 -0.94
N LEU A 19 50.23 39.80 -0.04
CA LEU A 19 49.05 40.49 0.52
C LEU A 19 48.84 40.18 2.00
N PRO A 20 48.43 41.20 2.81
CA PRO A 20 48.02 40.96 4.18
C PRO A 20 46.76 40.10 4.27
N VAL A 21 46.66 39.21 5.31
CA VAL A 21 45.51 38.34 5.57
C VAL A 21 44.17 39.09 5.50
N LYS A 22 44.12 40.25 6.12
CA LYS A 22 42.91 41.10 6.16
C LYS A 22 42.44 41.52 4.76
N THR A 23 43.36 41.86 3.90
CA THR A 23 43.08 42.28 2.50
C THR A 23 42.67 41.08 1.67
N GLY A 24 43.36 39.93 1.74
CA GLY A 24 43.02 38.74 1.01
C GLY A 24 41.66 38.15 1.43
N ALA A 25 41.36 38.14 2.72
CA ALA A 25 40.07 37.72 3.27
C ALA A 25 38.92 38.57 2.73
N ARG A 26 39.09 39.89 2.70
CA ARG A 26 38.11 40.85 2.18
C ARG A 26 37.89 40.74 0.68
N LEU A 27 38.94 40.57 -0.09
CA LEU A 27 38.86 40.45 -1.56
C LEU A 27 38.13 39.16 -2.00
N LEU A 28 38.29 38.08 -1.27
CA LEU A 28 37.66 36.80 -1.60
C LEU A 28 36.39 36.52 -0.81
N ASP A 29 35.90 37.50 -0.02
CA ASP A 29 34.68 37.39 0.80
C ASP A 29 34.68 36.12 1.66
N ILE A 30 35.72 35.95 2.51
CA ILE A 30 35.87 34.86 3.43
C ILE A 30 36.11 35.36 4.85
N ASN A 31 35.62 34.60 5.84
CA ASN A 31 35.91 34.90 7.23
C ASN A 31 37.40 34.65 7.54
N ARG A 32 38.07 35.58 8.19
CA ARG A 32 39.48 35.43 8.58
C ARG A 32 39.75 34.18 9.41
N THR A 33 38.80 33.74 10.26
CA THR A 33 38.96 32.52 11.05
C THR A 33 39.07 31.28 10.20
N SER A 34 38.42 31.24 9.02
CA SER A 34 38.50 30.14 8.08
C SER A 34 39.90 29.94 7.52
N ILE A 35 40.70 31.02 7.40
CA ILE A 35 42.07 30.95 6.87
C ILE A 35 43.01 30.27 7.87
N TYR A 36 42.80 30.49 9.17
CA TYR A 36 43.61 29.89 10.26
C TYR A 36 43.07 28.53 10.71
N TYR A 37 41.87 28.16 10.30
CA TYR A 37 41.29 26.87 10.71
C TYR A 37 42.04 25.72 10.05
N ASN A 38 42.81 25.02 10.86
CA ASN A 38 43.38 23.74 10.50
C ASN A 38 42.41 22.66 10.96
N GLY A 39 41.80 21.90 10.02
CA GLY A 39 40.91 20.82 10.38
C GLY A 39 41.54 19.90 11.46
N THR A 40 40.73 19.49 12.41
CA THR A 40 41.19 18.52 13.43
C THR A 40 41.56 17.22 12.72
N PRO A 41 42.76 16.66 12.95
CA PRO A 41 43.15 15.39 12.33
C PRO A 41 42.18 14.28 12.77
N VAL A 42 41.89 13.36 11.86
CA VAL A 42 41.00 12.21 12.13
C VAL A 42 41.66 11.34 13.18
N SER A 43 40.96 11.04 14.29
CA SER A 43 41.51 10.18 15.36
C SER A 43 41.57 8.71 14.90
N GLN A 44 42.49 7.93 15.50
CA GLN A 44 42.59 6.50 15.23
C GLN A 44 41.27 5.78 15.53
N GLU A 45 40.59 6.13 16.63
CA GLU A 45 39.26 5.59 16.96
C GLU A 45 38.22 5.84 15.85
N GLU A 46 38.28 7.00 15.22
CA GLU A 46 37.37 7.32 14.09
C GLU A 46 37.69 6.46 12.86
N LEU A 47 38.96 6.23 12.56
CA LEU A 47 39.39 5.36 11.45
C LEU A 47 38.95 3.92 11.72
N ASP A 48 39.14 3.42 12.93
CA ASP A 48 38.71 2.08 13.33
C ASP A 48 37.18 1.92 13.19
N CYS A 49 36.40 2.91 13.65
CA CYS A 49 34.95 2.92 13.49
C CYS A 49 34.53 2.92 12.01
N LYS A 50 35.20 3.70 11.16
CA LYS A 50 34.94 3.74 9.72
C LYS A 50 35.27 2.40 9.05
N THR A 51 36.36 1.75 9.40
CA THR A 51 36.72 0.42 8.91
C THR A 51 35.68 -0.64 9.30
N ILE A 52 35.18 -0.57 10.54
CA ILE A 52 34.10 -1.48 11.00
C ILE A 52 32.82 -1.23 10.23
N ILE A 53 32.42 0.04 10.01
CA ILE A 53 31.22 0.39 9.24
C ILE A 53 31.33 -0.15 7.80
N ASP A 54 32.48 -0.02 7.16
CA ASP A 54 32.72 -0.50 5.80
C ASP A 54 32.50 -2.01 5.70
N ARG A 55 33.12 -2.80 6.58
CA ARG A 55 32.90 -4.25 6.65
C ARG A 55 31.45 -4.63 6.87
N LEU A 56 30.81 -3.98 7.85
CA LEU A 56 29.40 -4.23 8.18
C LEU A 56 28.47 -3.88 7.02
N HIS A 57 28.80 -2.86 6.23
CA HIS A 57 28.02 -2.48 5.06
C HIS A 57 28.20 -3.46 3.91
N THR A 58 29.42 -3.96 3.74
CA THR A 58 29.69 -5.02 2.74
C THR A 58 28.90 -6.29 3.04
N ASP A 59 28.86 -6.70 4.30
CA ASP A 59 28.11 -7.89 4.73
C ASP A 59 26.59 -7.66 4.75
N ASN A 60 26.15 -6.44 5.08
CA ASN A 60 24.76 -6.07 5.25
C ASN A 60 24.42 -4.71 4.62
N PRO A 61 24.30 -4.62 3.29
CA PRO A 61 24.15 -3.36 2.57
C PRO A 61 22.91 -2.53 2.95
N ALA A 62 21.88 -3.17 3.51
CA ALA A 62 20.65 -2.51 3.94
C ALA A 62 20.75 -1.81 5.32
N TRP A 63 21.84 -1.99 6.05
CA TRP A 63 21.96 -1.40 7.39
C TRP A 63 22.25 0.09 7.34
N GLY A 64 21.35 0.85 7.98
CA GLY A 64 21.49 2.30 8.12
C GLY A 64 22.17 2.70 9.42
N ALA A 65 22.35 4.01 9.61
CA ALA A 65 23.09 4.61 10.72
C ALA A 65 22.60 4.16 12.13
N ARG A 66 21.32 3.74 12.29
CA ARG A 66 20.83 3.19 13.56
C ARG A 66 21.48 1.84 13.86
N GLN A 67 21.47 0.93 12.90
CA GLN A 67 22.09 -0.39 13.05
C GLN A 67 23.61 -0.28 13.18
N MET A 68 24.27 0.56 12.38
CA MET A 68 25.71 0.83 12.50
C MET A 68 26.11 1.33 13.88
N SER A 69 25.34 2.29 14.45
CA SER A 69 25.56 2.77 15.83
C SER A 69 25.41 1.65 16.86
N SER A 70 24.41 0.79 16.73
CA SER A 70 24.21 -0.33 17.65
C SER A 70 25.35 -1.35 17.56
N GLN A 71 25.79 -1.68 16.35
CA GLN A 71 26.89 -2.60 16.12
C GLN A 71 28.25 -2.07 16.62
N LEU A 72 28.51 -0.78 16.48
CA LEU A 72 29.69 -0.13 17.03
C LEU A 72 29.70 -0.16 18.57
N LYS A 73 28.55 0.09 19.20
CA LYS A 73 28.39 0.02 20.66
C LYS A 73 28.64 -1.39 21.20
N MET A 74 28.14 -2.43 20.52
CA MET A 74 28.39 -3.83 20.88
C MET A 74 29.88 -4.20 20.80
N ARG A 75 30.68 -3.49 19.99
CA ARG A 75 32.13 -3.65 19.85
C ARG A 75 32.93 -2.70 20.76
N GLY A 76 32.28 -2.00 21.69
CA GLY A 76 32.90 -1.14 22.68
C GLY A 76 33.10 0.33 22.26
N HIS A 77 32.71 0.70 21.03
CA HIS A 77 32.84 2.09 20.56
C HIS A 77 31.61 2.93 20.96
N LYS A 78 31.83 4.03 21.69
CA LYS A 78 30.73 4.96 22.13
C LYS A 78 30.31 5.90 20.99
N VAL A 79 29.77 5.31 19.90
CA VAL A 79 29.33 6.07 18.70
C VAL A 79 27.80 6.14 18.63
N GLY A 80 27.26 7.37 18.77
CA GLY A 80 25.83 7.62 18.63
C GLY A 80 25.37 7.64 17.16
N ARG A 81 24.05 7.56 16.93
CA ARG A 81 23.42 7.53 15.57
C ARG A 81 23.87 8.71 14.69
N ARG A 82 23.98 9.93 15.25
CA ARG A 82 24.40 11.12 14.47
C ARG A 82 25.85 10.97 13.99
N LYS A 83 26.75 10.51 14.86
CA LYS A 83 28.16 10.30 14.54
C LYS A 83 28.33 9.16 13.52
N ALA A 84 27.61 8.05 13.70
CA ALA A 84 27.59 6.95 12.72
C ALA A 84 27.10 7.42 11.33
N ARG A 85 26.03 8.25 11.29
CA ARG A 85 25.53 8.82 10.02
C ARG A 85 26.57 9.72 9.35
N ARG A 86 27.30 10.56 10.13
CA ARG A 86 28.38 11.40 9.61
C ARG A 86 29.46 10.51 8.95
N TYR A 87 29.91 9.47 9.64
CA TYR A 87 30.92 8.55 9.12
C TYR A 87 30.49 7.89 7.81
N MET A 88 29.25 7.38 7.76
CA MET A 88 28.70 6.80 6.54
C MET A 88 28.67 7.82 5.38
N THR A 89 28.26 9.07 5.65
CA THR A 89 28.22 10.14 4.64
C THR A 89 29.61 10.50 4.15
N GLU A 90 30.61 10.63 5.03
CA GLU A 90 31.99 10.92 4.69
C GLU A 90 32.63 9.81 3.82
N MET A 91 32.21 8.55 4.02
CA MET A 91 32.64 7.40 3.21
C MET A 91 31.81 7.17 1.95
N GLY A 92 30.76 7.99 1.70
CA GLY A 92 29.84 7.79 0.59
C GLY A 92 28.93 6.56 0.73
N ILE A 93 28.84 5.98 1.92
CA ILE A 93 28.05 4.78 2.21
C ILE A 93 26.59 5.15 2.40
N ASN A 94 25.71 4.60 1.54
CA ASN A 94 24.26 4.73 1.66
C ASN A 94 23.62 3.34 1.77
N PRO A 95 22.66 3.14 2.68
CA PRO A 95 21.96 1.87 2.79
C PRO A 95 21.24 1.52 1.49
N ILE A 96 21.42 0.28 1.02
CA ILE A 96 20.78 -0.23 -0.19
C ILE A 96 19.53 -0.99 0.22
N TYR A 97 18.36 -0.41 -0.06
CA TYR A 97 17.06 -1.08 0.11
C TYR A 97 16.13 -0.69 -1.04
N PRO A 98 15.18 -1.56 -1.40
CA PRO A 98 14.21 -1.24 -2.45
C PRO A 98 13.53 0.08 -2.13
N LYS A 99 13.56 1.03 -3.06
CA LYS A 99 12.79 2.27 -2.93
C LYS A 99 11.31 1.90 -2.93
N MET A 100 10.54 2.40 -1.97
CA MET A 100 9.10 2.10 -1.76
C MET A 100 8.16 2.43 -2.94
N ASN A 101 8.68 2.78 -4.10
CA ASN A 101 7.90 3.27 -5.24
C ASN A 101 7.99 2.39 -6.50
N LEU A 102 8.07 1.06 -6.36
CA LEU A 102 7.86 0.16 -7.50
C LEU A 102 6.39 0.18 -7.98
N SER A 103 5.47 0.68 -7.14
CA SER A 103 4.07 0.96 -7.49
C SER A 103 3.81 2.47 -7.58
N LYS A 104 4.68 3.25 -8.23
CA LYS A 104 4.25 4.59 -8.66
C LYS A 104 3.04 4.38 -9.54
N ARG A 105 1.83 4.70 -9.00
CA ARG A 105 0.64 4.85 -9.81
C ARG A 105 1.04 5.67 -11.03
N MET A 106 0.74 5.15 -12.21
CA MET A 106 0.81 5.96 -13.41
C MET A 106 0.03 7.24 -13.10
N GLN A 107 0.63 8.39 -13.26
CA GLN A 107 0.03 9.71 -12.98
C GLN A 107 -1.30 9.94 -13.74
N GLN A 108 -1.69 8.99 -14.60
CA GLN A 108 -2.89 8.97 -15.42
C GLN A 108 -4.01 8.04 -14.91
N ALA A 109 -3.85 7.40 -13.75
CA ALA A 109 -4.94 6.59 -13.20
C ALA A 109 -6.14 7.51 -12.91
N LYS A 110 -7.23 7.33 -13.66
CA LYS A 110 -8.49 8.05 -13.45
C LYS A 110 -9.08 7.61 -12.11
N VAL A 111 -8.94 8.44 -11.08
CA VAL A 111 -9.55 8.19 -9.77
C VAL A 111 -10.96 8.76 -9.79
N CYS A 112 -11.94 7.89 -9.53
CA CYS A 112 -13.33 8.32 -9.37
C CYS A 112 -13.57 8.90 -7.97
N PRO A 113 -14.53 9.83 -7.81
CA PRO A 113 -14.90 10.36 -6.50
C PRO A 113 -15.56 9.30 -5.63
N TYR A 114 -15.42 9.41 -4.31
CA TYR A 114 -16.15 8.59 -3.36
C TYR A 114 -17.59 9.06 -3.23
N LEU A 115 -18.54 8.23 -3.67
CA LEU A 115 -19.96 8.59 -3.78
C LEU A 115 -20.79 8.18 -2.57
N LEU A 116 -20.24 7.41 -1.62
CA LEU A 116 -20.99 6.81 -0.51
C LEU A 116 -20.88 7.60 0.80
N ARG A 117 -20.24 8.78 0.79
CA ARG A 117 -20.16 9.63 1.98
C ARG A 117 -21.57 10.11 2.36
N ASN A 118 -22.00 9.76 3.58
CA ASN A 118 -23.33 10.10 4.11
C ASN A 118 -24.50 9.52 3.28
N ALA A 119 -24.25 8.54 2.41
CA ALA A 119 -25.31 7.86 1.69
C ALA A 119 -26.11 6.97 2.65
N VAL A 120 -27.42 7.14 2.65
CA VAL A 120 -28.33 6.22 3.35
C VAL A 120 -28.59 5.05 2.43
N ILE A 121 -28.21 3.86 2.87
CA ILE A 121 -28.41 2.60 2.12
C ILE A 121 -29.64 1.92 2.73
N ASP A 122 -30.77 2.03 2.06
CA ASP A 122 -32.09 1.60 2.54
C ASP A 122 -32.68 0.40 1.78
N ARG A 123 -32.04 -0.05 0.71
CA ARG A 123 -32.51 -1.17 -0.11
C ARG A 123 -31.37 -1.97 -0.75
N PRO A 124 -31.62 -3.25 -1.10
CA PRO A 124 -30.66 -4.05 -1.86
C PRO A 124 -30.28 -3.41 -3.20
N ASN A 125 -29.08 -3.69 -3.68
CA ASN A 125 -28.56 -3.25 -4.98
C ASN A 125 -28.37 -1.72 -5.12
N GLN A 126 -28.47 -0.97 -4.05
CA GLN A 126 -28.17 0.47 -4.07
C GLN A 126 -26.66 0.71 -4.11
N ALA A 127 -25.90 0.01 -3.29
CA ALA A 127 -24.44 0.05 -3.28
C ALA A 127 -23.84 -1.33 -3.05
N TRP A 128 -22.87 -1.68 -3.89
CA TRP A 128 -22.03 -2.86 -3.70
C TRP A 128 -20.59 -2.45 -3.48
N SER A 129 -19.82 -3.29 -2.77
CA SER A 129 -18.36 -3.20 -2.73
C SER A 129 -17.75 -4.40 -3.42
N ILE A 130 -16.64 -4.15 -4.09
CA ILE A 130 -15.79 -5.17 -4.71
C ILE A 130 -14.36 -5.00 -4.24
N ASP A 131 -13.70 -6.12 -3.95
CA ASP A 131 -12.29 -6.11 -3.55
C ASP A 131 -11.65 -7.48 -3.82
N ILE A 132 -10.32 -7.54 -3.73
CA ILE A 132 -9.52 -8.73 -4.03
C ILE A 132 -8.70 -9.11 -2.81
N THR A 133 -8.68 -10.40 -2.48
CA THR A 133 -7.81 -10.92 -1.40
C THR A 133 -6.96 -12.09 -1.88
N TYR A 134 -5.84 -12.31 -1.18
CA TYR A 134 -4.93 -13.42 -1.41
C TYR A 134 -5.35 -14.64 -0.57
N ILE A 135 -5.26 -15.82 -1.15
CA ILE A 135 -5.52 -17.11 -0.52
C ILE A 135 -4.27 -17.96 -0.64
N PRO A 136 -3.64 -18.38 0.48
CA PRO A 136 -2.50 -19.26 0.42
C PRO A 136 -2.92 -20.64 -0.06
N ILE A 137 -2.10 -21.26 -0.92
CA ILE A 137 -2.20 -22.66 -1.33
C ILE A 137 -0.87 -23.36 -1.08
N LYS A 138 -0.84 -24.68 -1.22
CA LYS A 138 0.36 -25.48 -0.95
C LYS A 138 1.62 -25.00 -1.72
N ARG A 139 1.44 -24.44 -2.91
CA ARG A 139 2.53 -23.86 -3.73
C ARG A 139 2.09 -22.53 -4.33
N GLY A 140 2.22 -21.44 -3.57
CA GLY A 140 1.90 -20.10 -4.05
C GLY A 140 0.62 -19.50 -3.48
N PHE A 141 -0.04 -18.70 -4.26
CA PHE A 141 -1.26 -17.96 -3.86
C PHE A 141 -2.30 -18.00 -4.97
N LEU A 142 -3.56 -17.95 -4.58
CA LEU A 142 -4.69 -17.65 -5.45
C LEU A 142 -5.25 -16.28 -5.07
N TYR A 143 -6.04 -15.73 -5.96
CA TYR A 143 -6.75 -14.48 -5.76
C TYR A 143 -8.24 -14.74 -5.71
N LEU A 144 -8.92 -14.16 -4.73
CA LEU A 144 -10.37 -14.17 -4.63
C LEU A 144 -10.88 -12.76 -4.80
N THR A 145 -11.66 -12.53 -5.86
CA THR A 145 -12.50 -11.34 -5.98
C THR A 145 -13.87 -11.66 -5.39
N ALA A 146 -14.38 -10.79 -4.54
CA ALA A 146 -15.74 -10.90 -4.01
C ALA A 146 -16.49 -9.58 -4.17
N VAL A 147 -17.82 -9.69 -4.31
CA VAL A 147 -18.74 -8.57 -4.41
C VAL A 147 -19.80 -8.73 -3.34
N ILE A 148 -19.93 -7.72 -2.48
CA ILE A 148 -20.88 -7.70 -1.36
C ILE A 148 -21.90 -6.59 -1.54
N ASP A 149 -23.16 -6.90 -1.30
CA ASP A 149 -24.24 -5.89 -1.19
C ASP A 149 -24.19 -5.22 0.19
N TRP A 150 -24.19 -3.91 0.22
CA TRP A 150 -24.06 -3.14 1.47
C TRP A 150 -25.27 -3.26 2.39
N TYR A 151 -26.45 -3.37 1.81
CA TYR A 151 -27.68 -3.45 2.58
C TYR A 151 -27.83 -4.80 3.27
N SER A 152 -27.80 -5.87 2.49
CA SER A 152 -28.08 -7.24 2.94
C SER A 152 -26.85 -8.01 3.47
N ARG A 153 -25.65 -7.52 3.19
CA ARG A 153 -24.38 -8.24 3.44
C ARG A 153 -24.20 -9.49 2.60
N CYS A 154 -25.06 -9.72 1.62
CA CYS A 154 -25.01 -10.88 0.74
C CYS A 154 -23.81 -10.79 -0.21
N ILE A 155 -23.08 -11.89 -0.36
CA ILE A 155 -22.07 -12.02 -1.42
C ILE A 155 -22.81 -12.36 -2.72
N VAL A 156 -22.91 -11.36 -3.59
CA VAL A 156 -23.68 -11.43 -4.85
C VAL A 156 -22.86 -11.96 -6.01
N GLY A 157 -21.53 -11.93 -5.92
CA GLY A 157 -20.64 -12.47 -6.94
C GLY A 157 -19.25 -12.73 -6.41
N TRP A 158 -18.55 -13.68 -7.01
CA TRP A 158 -17.18 -14.01 -6.67
C TRP A 158 -16.47 -14.77 -7.79
N GLU A 159 -15.14 -14.68 -7.81
CA GLU A 159 -14.27 -15.44 -8.72
C GLU A 159 -12.95 -15.75 -8.04
N VAL A 160 -12.37 -16.92 -8.35
CA VAL A 160 -11.04 -17.36 -7.91
C VAL A 160 -10.17 -17.59 -9.12
N ASP A 161 -8.97 -17.02 -9.12
CA ASP A 161 -7.98 -17.17 -10.18
C ASP A 161 -6.57 -17.29 -9.61
N ASP A 162 -5.64 -17.80 -10.39
CA ASP A 162 -4.20 -17.84 -10.09
C ASP A 162 -3.47 -16.58 -10.61
N THR A 163 -4.15 -15.74 -11.38
CA THR A 163 -3.66 -14.48 -11.90
C THR A 163 -4.44 -13.29 -11.37
N LEU A 164 -3.71 -12.20 -11.07
CA LEU A 164 -4.31 -10.94 -10.62
C LEU A 164 -4.64 -10.06 -11.83
N ASP A 165 -5.58 -10.51 -12.66
CA ASP A 165 -5.99 -9.81 -13.87
C ASP A 165 -7.36 -9.10 -13.72
N THR A 166 -7.56 -8.02 -14.47
CA THR A 166 -8.86 -7.32 -14.58
C THR A 166 -10.00 -8.25 -15.01
N ARG A 167 -9.71 -9.26 -15.82
CA ARG A 167 -10.70 -10.26 -16.28
C ARG A 167 -11.35 -11.02 -15.14
N MET A 168 -10.59 -11.36 -14.08
CA MET A 168 -11.13 -12.02 -12.89
C MET A 168 -12.19 -11.14 -12.22
N VAL A 169 -11.92 -9.85 -12.09
CA VAL A 169 -12.85 -8.86 -11.52
C VAL A 169 -14.13 -8.76 -12.37
N ILE A 170 -13.99 -8.65 -13.67
CA ILE A 170 -15.12 -8.59 -14.61
C ILE A 170 -15.93 -9.89 -14.56
N ASN A 171 -15.29 -11.06 -14.45
CA ASN A 171 -15.99 -12.34 -14.35
C ASN A 171 -16.80 -12.45 -13.05
N ALA A 172 -16.28 -11.97 -11.93
CA ALA A 172 -17.05 -11.89 -10.69
C ALA A 172 -18.28 -11.00 -10.83
N LEU A 173 -18.16 -9.85 -11.51
CA LEU A 173 -19.29 -8.95 -11.78
C LEU A 173 -20.28 -9.56 -12.77
N LYS A 174 -19.84 -10.22 -13.83
CA LYS A 174 -20.73 -10.92 -14.77
C LYS A 174 -21.57 -11.99 -14.08
N LYS A 175 -21.01 -12.68 -13.09
CA LYS A 175 -21.76 -13.63 -12.26
C LYS A 175 -22.78 -12.92 -11.38
N ALA A 176 -22.42 -11.83 -10.72
CA ALA A 176 -23.32 -11.03 -9.90
C ALA A 176 -24.46 -10.43 -10.73
N PHE A 177 -24.18 -9.95 -11.94
CA PHE A 177 -25.17 -9.30 -12.82
C PHE A 177 -26.22 -10.26 -13.42
N LYS A 178 -26.04 -11.57 -13.25
CA LYS A 178 -27.11 -12.54 -13.58
C LYS A 178 -28.31 -12.39 -12.66
N THR A 179 -28.11 -11.91 -11.44
CA THR A 179 -29.17 -11.74 -10.43
C THR A 179 -29.67 -10.30 -10.39
N ALA A 180 -28.77 -9.33 -10.28
CA ALA A 180 -29.11 -7.90 -10.22
C ALA A 180 -27.88 -7.05 -10.58
N LYS A 181 -28.08 -5.72 -10.75
CA LYS A 181 -27.02 -4.74 -10.95
C LYS A 181 -27.10 -3.66 -9.86
N PRO A 182 -25.96 -3.17 -9.35
CA PRO A 182 -25.97 -2.07 -8.36
C PRO A 182 -26.13 -0.71 -9.05
N VAL A 183 -26.60 0.27 -8.30
CA VAL A 183 -26.57 1.68 -8.70
C VAL A 183 -25.15 2.24 -8.59
N ILE A 184 -24.46 1.88 -7.51
CA ILE A 184 -23.08 2.30 -7.21
C ILE A 184 -22.24 1.06 -6.91
N LEU A 185 -21.06 0.99 -7.51
CA LEU A 185 -20.05 -0.01 -7.20
C LEU A 185 -18.81 0.67 -6.63
N ASN A 186 -18.49 0.35 -5.37
CA ASN A 186 -17.33 0.88 -4.65
C ASN A 186 -16.15 -0.08 -4.72
N SER A 187 -14.97 0.45 -4.95
CA SER A 187 -13.72 -0.31 -4.96
C SER A 187 -12.59 0.51 -4.35
N ASP A 188 -11.48 -0.11 -4.05
CA ASP A 188 -10.23 0.59 -3.81
C ASP A 188 -9.67 1.19 -5.11
N GLN A 189 -8.50 1.82 -5.02
CA GLN A 189 -7.82 2.42 -6.17
C GLN A 189 -6.79 1.46 -6.78
N GLY A 190 -6.99 0.15 -6.71
CA GLY A 190 -6.15 -0.87 -7.33
C GLY A 190 -6.07 -0.73 -8.86
N CYS A 191 -4.99 -1.23 -9.46
CA CYS A 191 -4.77 -1.11 -10.92
C CYS A 191 -5.86 -1.83 -11.73
N GLN A 192 -6.46 -2.90 -11.19
CA GLN A 192 -7.58 -3.62 -11.81
C GLN A 192 -8.82 -2.74 -11.94
N PHE A 193 -9.13 -1.95 -10.89
CA PHE A 193 -10.30 -1.09 -10.80
C PHE A 193 -10.13 0.26 -11.51
N THR A 194 -8.89 0.63 -11.84
CA THR A 194 -8.55 1.84 -12.62
C THR A 194 -8.25 1.53 -14.08
N SER A 195 -8.35 0.26 -14.50
CA SER A 195 -8.14 -0.16 -15.89
C SER A 195 -9.25 0.35 -16.82
N ASN A 196 -8.90 0.68 -18.06
CA ASN A 196 -9.89 1.11 -19.05
C ASN A 196 -10.94 0.03 -19.33
N GLU A 197 -10.55 -1.25 -19.32
CA GLU A 197 -11.44 -2.39 -19.53
C GLU A 197 -12.54 -2.44 -18.46
N TYR A 198 -12.15 -2.32 -17.19
CA TYR A 198 -13.09 -2.32 -16.07
C TYR A 198 -14.02 -1.09 -16.10
N MET A 199 -13.47 0.10 -16.32
CA MET A 199 -14.26 1.33 -16.37
C MET A 199 -15.27 1.33 -17.53
N ASN A 200 -14.87 0.83 -18.71
CA ASN A 200 -15.77 0.69 -19.86
C ASN A 200 -16.87 -0.32 -19.55
N PHE A 201 -16.53 -1.47 -18.94
CA PHE A 201 -17.51 -2.47 -18.54
C PHE A 201 -18.58 -1.90 -17.58
N LEU A 202 -18.19 -1.08 -16.58
CA LEU A 202 -19.16 -0.44 -15.70
C LEU A 202 -20.01 0.59 -16.44
N LYS A 203 -19.42 1.39 -17.32
CA LYS A 203 -20.12 2.39 -18.12
C LYS A 203 -21.16 1.77 -19.04
N GLU A 204 -20.80 0.69 -19.74
CA GLU A 204 -21.72 -0.09 -20.59
C GLU A 204 -22.91 -0.66 -19.80
N ASN A 205 -22.67 -1.01 -18.54
CA ASN A 205 -23.73 -1.50 -17.65
C ASN A 205 -24.45 -0.40 -16.87
N GLN A 206 -24.16 0.89 -17.13
CA GLN A 206 -24.77 2.07 -16.50
C GLN A 206 -24.56 2.12 -14.96
N ILE A 207 -23.44 1.59 -14.46
CA ILE A 207 -23.10 1.54 -13.04
C ILE A 207 -22.17 2.71 -12.70
N ARG A 208 -22.51 3.45 -11.65
CA ARG A 208 -21.66 4.53 -11.15
C ARG A 208 -20.51 3.95 -10.35
N GLN A 209 -19.30 4.24 -10.78
CA GLN A 209 -18.09 3.85 -10.04
C GLN A 209 -17.83 4.82 -8.88
N SER A 210 -17.57 4.27 -7.71
CA SER A 210 -17.06 4.97 -6.53
C SER A 210 -15.71 4.39 -6.16
N MET A 211 -14.78 5.22 -5.71
CA MET A 211 -13.47 4.77 -5.24
C MET A 211 -13.17 5.33 -3.86
N ASP A 212 -12.56 4.50 -3.02
CA ASP A 212 -12.14 4.88 -1.68
C ASP A 212 -11.18 6.07 -1.72
N GLY A 213 -11.34 7.00 -0.78
CA GLY A 213 -10.41 8.10 -0.61
C GLY A 213 -9.02 7.61 -0.19
N LYS A 214 -7.97 8.37 -0.55
CA LYS A 214 -6.61 8.05 -0.14
C LYS A 214 -6.51 7.98 1.39
N SER A 215 -6.04 6.84 1.91
CA SER A 215 -5.87 6.57 3.36
C SER A 215 -7.17 6.55 4.20
N ARG A 216 -8.32 6.22 3.61
CA ARG A 216 -9.60 6.08 4.32
C ARG A 216 -10.01 4.61 4.38
N TRP A 217 -9.54 3.93 5.41
CA TRP A 217 -9.85 2.52 5.67
C TRP A 217 -11.35 2.22 5.90
N ALA A 218 -12.12 3.23 6.31
CA ALA A 218 -13.56 3.07 6.59
C ALA A 218 -14.43 2.97 5.31
N ASP A 219 -13.89 3.37 4.16
CA ASP A 219 -14.67 3.51 2.94
C ASP A 219 -15.02 2.14 2.29
N ASN A 220 -14.29 1.04 2.64
CA ASN A 220 -14.55 -0.32 2.13
C ASN A 220 -14.70 -1.37 3.24
N ILE A 221 -15.01 -0.93 4.46
CA ILE A 221 -15.04 -1.77 5.68
C ILE A 221 -15.93 -3.01 5.56
N MET A 222 -16.96 -2.98 4.71
CA MET A 222 -17.92 -4.07 4.59
C MET A 222 -17.28 -5.34 4.03
N ILE A 223 -16.57 -5.21 2.92
CA ILE A 223 -15.92 -6.31 2.26
C ILE A 223 -14.64 -6.72 2.99
N GLU A 224 -13.89 -5.77 3.56
CA GLU A 224 -12.72 -6.06 4.39
C GLU A 224 -13.09 -6.92 5.60
N ARG A 225 -14.20 -6.59 6.27
CA ARG A 225 -14.72 -7.37 7.40
C ARG A 225 -15.17 -8.77 6.97
N TRP A 226 -15.78 -8.91 5.80
CA TRP A 226 -16.12 -10.20 5.23
C TRP A 226 -14.87 -11.02 4.91
N PHE A 227 -13.85 -10.44 4.26
CA PHE A 227 -12.59 -11.13 4.00
C PHE A 227 -11.90 -11.57 5.28
N ARG A 228 -11.96 -10.77 6.34
CA ARG A 228 -11.46 -11.20 7.64
C ARG A 228 -12.16 -12.45 8.13
N SER A 229 -13.50 -12.47 8.12
CA SER A 229 -14.27 -13.66 8.51
C SER A 229 -13.91 -14.87 7.65
N PHE A 230 -13.89 -14.71 6.34
CA PHE A 230 -13.50 -15.75 5.39
C PHE A 230 -12.10 -16.33 5.69
N LYS A 231 -11.12 -15.47 5.95
CA LYS A 231 -9.76 -15.89 6.24
C LYS A 231 -9.68 -16.71 7.53
N TYR A 232 -10.35 -16.27 8.59
CA TYR A 232 -10.30 -16.95 9.88
C TYR A 232 -11.16 -18.20 9.94
N GLU A 233 -12.26 -18.24 9.21
CA GLU A 233 -13.23 -19.34 9.28
C GLU A 233 -12.98 -20.43 8.22
N GLU A 234 -12.28 -20.12 7.13
CA GLU A 234 -12.04 -21.04 6.02
C GLU A 234 -10.58 -21.05 5.56
N ALA A 235 -10.04 -19.92 5.05
CA ALA A 235 -8.79 -19.93 4.31
C ALA A 235 -7.55 -20.29 5.13
N TYR A 236 -7.51 -19.95 6.42
CA TYR A 236 -6.40 -20.30 7.32
C TYR A 236 -6.56 -21.70 7.97
N LEU A 237 -7.75 -22.26 7.92
CA LEU A 237 -8.04 -23.59 8.46
C LEU A 237 -7.89 -24.69 7.40
N THR A 238 -7.91 -24.33 6.12
CA THR A 238 -7.92 -25.27 5.00
C THR A 238 -6.67 -25.11 4.14
N GLN A 239 -5.95 -26.19 3.90
CA GLN A 239 -4.81 -26.21 2.99
C GLN A 239 -5.28 -26.71 1.61
N TYR A 240 -5.49 -25.81 0.68
CA TYR A 240 -5.91 -26.16 -0.68
C TYR A 240 -4.74 -26.71 -1.50
N ALA A 241 -4.95 -27.85 -2.17
CA ALA A 241 -3.94 -28.44 -3.04
C ALA A 241 -3.86 -27.73 -4.41
N ASN A 242 -4.99 -27.22 -4.91
CA ASN A 242 -5.09 -26.60 -6.23
C ASN A 242 -6.30 -25.65 -6.31
N ILE A 243 -6.38 -24.87 -7.40
CA ILE A 243 -7.46 -23.89 -7.65
C ILE A 243 -8.87 -24.54 -7.70
N ARG A 244 -9.00 -25.76 -8.19
CA ARG A 244 -10.30 -26.44 -8.28
C ARG A 244 -10.84 -26.78 -6.89
N GLU A 245 -9.99 -27.26 -6.02
CA GLU A 245 -10.32 -27.54 -4.62
C GLU A 245 -10.67 -26.25 -3.86
N ALA A 246 -9.83 -25.23 -3.99
CA ALA A 246 -10.09 -23.90 -3.42
C ALA A 246 -11.44 -23.33 -3.88
N ARG A 247 -11.72 -23.38 -5.18
CA ARG A 247 -13.01 -22.89 -5.73
C ARG A 247 -14.21 -23.64 -5.14
N LYS A 248 -14.11 -24.95 -4.95
CA LYS A 248 -15.18 -25.76 -4.35
C LYS A 248 -15.41 -25.40 -2.87
N ALA A 249 -14.32 -25.31 -2.09
CA ALA A 249 -14.39 -25.00 -0.66
C ALA A 249 -14.88 -23.55 -0.43
N ILE A 250 -14.37 -22.59 -1.17
CA ILE A 250 -14.81 -21.18 -1.10
C ILE A 250 -16.28 -21.06 -1.50
N GLY A 251 -16.70 -21.76 -2.54
CA GLY A 251 -18.12 -21.78 -2.94
C GLY A 251 -19.02 -22.33 -1.84
N LYS A 252 -18.60 -23.40 -1.15
CA LYS A 252 -19.32 -23.92 0.01
C LYS A 252 -19.37 -22.92 1.16
N TYR A 253 -18.22 -22.29 1.49
CA TYR A 253 -18.18 -21.25 2.53
C TYR A 253 -19.12 -20.08 2.21
N ILE A 254 -19.10 -19.56 0.97
CA ILE A 254 -19.97 -18.47 0.54
C ILE A 254 -21.45 -18.89 0.61
N HIS A 255 -21.77 -20.14 0.25
CA HIS A 255 -23.12 -20.66 0.42
C HIS A 255 -23.55 -20.66 1.90
N THR A 256 -22.75 -21.25 2.78
CA THR A 256 -23.02 -21.22 4.23
C THR A 256 -23.13 -19.81 4.77
N TYR A 257 -22.25 -18.90 4.36
CA TYR A 257 -22.31 -17.49 4.74
C TYR A 257 -23.62 -16.82 4.32
N ASN A 258 -24.05 -17.03 3.08
CA ASN A 258 -25.25 -16.37 2.55
C ASN A 258 -26.56 -16.98 3.07
N PHE A 259 -26.65 -18.32 3.21
CA PHE A 259 -27.91 -19.02 3.45
C PHE A 259 -28.09 -19.60 4.85
N GLU A 260 -27.01 -19.79 5.61
CA GLU A 260 -27.10 -20.48 6.91
C GLU A 260 -26.63 -19.57 8.05
N ARG A 261 -25.68 -18.67 7.81
CA ARG A 261 -25.10 -17.81 8.85
C ARG A 261 -26.00 -16.62 9.15
N CYS A 262 -26.42 -16.50 10.43
CA CYS A 262 -27.16 -15.33 10.90
C CYS A 262 -26.25 -14.15 11.19
N HIS A 263 -26.70 -12.94 10.92
CA HIS A 263 -25.98 -11.68 11.14
C HIS A 263 -26.75 -10.72 12.04
N SER A 264 -26.15 -10.30 13.15
CA SER A 264 -26.75 -9.34 14.08
C SER A 264 -27.08 -7.99 13.45
N ALA A 265 -26.27 -7.54 12.50
CA ALA A 265 -26.47 -6.27 11.78
C ALA A 265 -27.70 -6.25 10.86
N ILE A 266 -28.30 -7.42 10.57
CA ILE A 266 -29.51 -7.58 9.76
C ILE A 266 -30.57 -8.39 10.53
N ASN A 267 -30.77 -8.03 11.81
CA ASN A 267 -31.79 -8.63 12.68
C ASN A 267 -31.67 -10.16 12.83
N ASN A 268 -30.45 -10.70 12.90
CA ASN A 268 -30.15 -12.11 12.96
C ASN A 268 -30.76 -12.95 11.81
N GLN A 269 -31.01 -12.34 10.68
CA GLN A 269 -31.36 -13.04 9.45
C GLN A 269 -30.12 -13.49 8.69
N THR A 270 -30.32 -14.39 7.73
CA THR A 270 -29.24 -14.74 6.78
C THR A 270 -29.16 -13.67 5.67
N PRO A 271 -27.96 -13.39 5.13
CA PRO A 271 -27.81 -12.40 4.06
C PRO A 271 -28.74 -12.66 2.86
N ALA A 272 -28.91 -13.90 2.44
CA ALA A 272 -29.77 -14.26 1.32
C ALA A 272 -31.25 -14.04 1.63
N SER A 273 -31.74 -14.42 2.80
CA SER A 273 -33.15 -14.19 3.18
C SER A 273 -33.45 -12.70 3.25
N TYR A 274 -32.52 -11.90 3.81
CA TYR A 274 -32.67 -10.47 3.92
C TYR A 274 -32.58 -9.76 2.55
N TYR A 275 -31.73 -10.28 1.65
CA TYR A 275 -31.63 -9.81 0.27
C TYR A 275 -32.93 -10.06 -0.53
N LEU A 276 -33.48 -11.27 -0.44
CA LEU A 276 -34.64 -11.70 -1.22
C LEU A 276 -35.96 -11.15 -0.66
N SER A 277 -36.10 -10.99 0.65
CA SER A 277 -37.35 -10.49 1.25
C SER A 277 -37.78 -9.11 0.75
N LEU A 278 -36.83 -8.29 0.33
CA LEU A 278 -37.08 -6.93 -0.13
C LEU A 278 -37.14 -6.79 -1.67
N ILE A 279 -36.63 -7.74 -2.42
CA ILE A 279 -36.80 -7.78 -3.88
C ILE A 279 -38.27 -8.03 -4.22
N HIS A 280 -38.95 -8.90 -3.47
CA HIS A 280 -40.38 -9.17 -3.66
C HIS A 280 -41.32 -8.01 -3.28
N ILE A 281 -40.85 -7.09 -2.41
CA ILE A 281 -41.66 -5.91 -2.01
C ILE A 281 -41.54 -4.80 -3.07
N SER A 282 -40.47 -4.77 -3.86
CA SER A 282 -40.24 -3.72 -4.87
C SER A 282 -40.76 -4.08 -6.27
N GLU A 283 -41.22 -5.31 -6.52
CA GLU A 283 -41.99 -5.62 -7.73
C GLU A 283 -43.46 -5.20 -7.51
N PRO A 284 -44.02 -4.27 -8.33
CA PRO A 284 -45.42 -4.03 -8.30
C PRO A 284 -46.15 -5.32 -8.67
N THR A 285 -47.02 -5.78 -7.76
CA THR A 285 -47.91 -6.91 -7.98
C THR A 285 -48.59 -6.74 -9.35
N ARG A 286 -48.22 -7.58 -10.32
CA ARG A 286 -48.98 -7.72 -11.56
C ARG A 286 -50.41 -8.09 -11.15
N PRO A 287 -51.44 -7.34 -11.59
CA PRO A 287 -52.83 -7.73 -11.32
C PRO A 287 -53.03 -9.12 -11.89
N ARG A 288 -53.49 -10.06 -11.08
CA ARG A 288 -54.02 -11.32 -11.55
C ARG A 288 -55.22 -10.98 -12.46
N LEU A 289 -55.04 -11.18 -13.74
CA LEU A 289 -56.20 -11.23 -14.67
C LEU A 289 -57.05 -12.40 -14.22
N ILE A 290 -58.25 -12.08 -13.78
CA ILE A 290 -59.36 -13.02 -13.55
C ILE A 290 -59.87 -13.46 -14.91
#